data_c99c8ada414142412b2113cb1f2ef623
#
_entry.id   c99c8ada414142412b2113cb1f2ef623
#
_cell.length_a   1.000
_cell.length_b   1.000
_cell.length_c   1.000
_cell.angle_alpha   90.00
_cell.angle_beta   90.00
_cell.angle_gamma   90.00
#
_symmetry.space_group_name_H-M   'P 1'
#
loop_
_entity.id
_entity.type
_entity.pdbx_description
1 polymer ?
#
loop_
_entity_poly.entity_id
_entity_poly.type
_entity_poly.pdbx_seq_one_letter_code
_entity_poly.pdbx_strand_id
1 'polypeptide(L)'
;MLKRSGVIFTLFLIHGCASLSRPDLPPQRDFFNPNDLAVEVVPHEDEISGRPLQIMWQLHNTDDDNLNIKNELSIHYQNALLRNGILFEERSPHEQRRIEKEIERAIFVQGGEIMGRPPVDYYLRGTLVTSVHKQKYDEPMWCPFCEENRPGTCEYEVEAELKLDVYEIPSRQRLKSWSLKDDEQQEFDAKGSCRKPTDGLNTQALYERMRNEVTNQLKKCSAQDLRAYFSPEAYLLHYYSDGKKHYYEISGGEGAGFKKGQNVKLLRMLPASRGGGSYELGDAKVTSLVEPKRAIIEVTDTELVEKLNPFDKVKVDTGSYSLNLSCMN
;
A
#
# COMPACT_ATOMS: atom_id res chain seq x y z
N MET A 1 -73.84 15.68 -14.70
CA MET A 1 -73.27 14.38 -14.28
C MET A 1 -72.11 13.98 -15.26
N LEU A 2 -70.89 14.32 -14.95
CA LEU A 2 -69.71 13.94 -15.77
C LEU A 2 -68.92 12.82 -15.02
N LYS A 3 -68.89 11.62 -15.61
CA LYS A 3 -68.07 10.55 -15.16
C LYS A 3 -66.58 10.80 -15.61
N ARG A 4 -65.68 11.00 -14.68
CA ARG A 4 -64.26 11.02 -14.92
C ARG A 4 -63.74 9.57 -14.83
N SER A 5 -63.32 9.02 -15.95
CA SER A 5 -62.57 7.77 -16.01
C SER A 5 -61.09 8.08 -15.72
N GLY A 6 -60.58 7.61 -14.61
CA GLY A 6 -59.16 7.67 -14.29
C GLY A 6 -58.43 6.50 -14.98
N VAL A 7 -57.52 6.85 -15.88
CA VAL A 7 -56.58 5.90 -16.45
C VAL A 7 -55.38 5.79 -15.51
N ILE A 8 -55.26 4.63 -14.85
CA ILE A 8 -54.11 4.30 -14.03
C ILE A 8 -53.01 3.85 -14.99
N PHE A 9 -51.97 4.68 -15.17
CA PHE A 9 -50.76 4.37 -15.88
C PHE A 9 -49.85 3.61 -14.92
N THR A 10 -49.83 2.28 -14.99
CA THR A 10 -48.91 1.43 -14.26
C THR A 10 -47.58 1.49 -14.98
N LEU A 11 -46.65 2.29 -14.45
CA LEU A 11 -45.28 2.35 -14.92
C LEU A 11 -44.58 1.06 -14.46
N PHE A 12 -44.45 0.08 -15.34
CA PHE A 12 -43.54 -1.06 -15.17
C PHE A 12 -42.11 -0.54 -15.30
N LEU A 13 -41.47 -0.31 -14.18
CA LEU A 13 -40.01 -0.18 -14.12
C LEU A 13 -39.40 -1.55 -14.45
N ILE A 14 -39.17 -1.75 -15.74
CA ILE A 14 -38.32 -2.83 -16.20
C ILE A 14 -36.92 -2.48 -15.72
N HIS A 15 -36.49 -3.05 -14.59
CA HIS A 15 -35.10 -3.16 -14.22
C HIS A 15 -34.48 -4.17 -15.19
N GLY A 16 -34.21 -3.72 -16.41
CA GLY A 16 -33.35 -4.42 -17.33
C GLY A 16 -31.96 -4.45 -16.69
N CYS A 17 -31.57 -5.59 -16.11
CA CYS A 17 -30.16 -5.95 -16.03
C CYS A 17 -29.65 -5.93 -17.46
N ALA A 18 -29.15 -4.80 -17.93
CA ALA A 18 -28.35 -4.73 -19.12
C ALA A 18 -27.07 -5.54 -18.81
N SER A 19 -27.12 -6.84 -19.10
CA SER A 19 -25.93 -7.61 -19.36
C SER A 19 -25.28 -6.89 -20.54
N LEU A 20 -24.28 -6.05 -20.24
CA LEU A 20 -23.45 -5.43 -21.25
C LEU A 20 -22.87 -6.58 -22.05
N SER A 21 -23.43 -6.79 -23.24
CA SER A 21 -22.85 -7.72 -24.22
C SER A 21 -21.45 -7.17 -24.51
N ARG A 22 -20.43 -7.84 -24.01
CA ARG A 22 -19.03 -7.53 -24.31
C ARG A 22 -18.68 -8.29 -25.57
N PRO A 23 -18.79 -7.67 -26.77
CA PRO A 23 -18.70 -8.37 -28.05
C PRO A 23 -17.34 -9.03 -28.28
N ASP A 24 -16.32 -8.63 -27.50
CA ASP A 24 -14.95 -9.10 -27.65
C ASP A 24 -14.61 -10.29 -26.72
N LEU A 25 -15.54 -10.72 -25.87
CA LEU A 25 -15.34 -11.88 -25.02
C LEU A 25 -16.01 -13.12 -25.59
N PRO A 26 -15.37 -14.31 -25.46
CA PRO A 26 -16.02 -15.58 -25.77
C PRO A 26 -17.20 -15.85 -24.81
N PRO A 27 -18.01 -16.91 -25.09
CA PRO A 27 -19.13 -17.23 -24.22
C PRO A 27 -18.71 -17.51 -22.78
N GLN A 28 -19.56 -17.08 -21.85
CA GLN A 28 -19.40 -17.41 -20.43
C GLN A 28 -19.53 -18.92 -20.22
N ARG A 29 -18.72 -19.47 -19.36
CA ARG A 29 -18.66 -20.88 -18.99
C ARG A 29 -18.70 -21.03 -17.48
N ASP A 30 -19.03 -22.23 -17.02
CA ASP A 30 -18.84 -22.59 -15.60
C ASP A 30 -17.36 -22.84 -15.32
N PHE A 31 -16.94 -22.61 -14.11
CA PHE A 31 -15.59 -22.97 -13.65
C PHE A 31 -15.42 -24.50 -13.74
N PHE A 32 -14.20 -24.95 -14.03
CA PHE A 32 -13.93 -26.39 -14.19
C PHE A 32 -14.14 -27.20 -12.91
N ASN A 33 -13.92 -26.59 -11.77
CA ASN A 33 -13.99 -27.27 -10.48
C ASN A 33 -14.87 -26.55 -9.44
N PRO A 34 -16.19 -26.42 -9.69
CA PRO A 34 -17.09 -25.74 -8.77
C PRO A 34 -17.30 -26.49 -7.46
N ASN A 35 -16.97 -27.80 -7.38
CA ASN A 35 -17.30 -28.67 -6.27
C ASN A 35 -16.16 -28.88 -5.25
N ASP A 36 -14.91 -28.57 -5.58
CA ASP A 36 -13.80 -28.60 -4.61
C ASP A 36 -13.77 -27.37 -3.68
N LEU A 37 -14.69 -26.50 -3.90
CA LEU A 37 -15.00 -25.44 -3.00
C LEU A 37 -16.06 -25.91 -2.00
N ALA A 38 -15.61 -26.45 -0.94
CA ALA A 38 -16.08 -25.85 0.30
C ALA A 38 -15.64 -24.38 0.21
N VAL A 39 -16.53 -23.50 -0.29
CA VAL A 39 -16.32 -22.03 -0.27
C VAL A 39 -16.34 -21.63 1.20
N GLU A 40 -15.28 -22.01 1.90
CA GLU A 40 -15.11 -21.70 3.30
C GLU A 40 -14.76 -20.21 3.48
N VAL A 41 -14.39 -19.55 2.36
CA VAL A 41 -14.04 -18.14 2.35
C VAL A 41 -14.75 -17.44 1.19
N VAL A 42 -16.04 -17.18 1.36
CA VAL A 42 -16.78 -16.27 0.47
C VAL A 42 -16.43 -14.85 0.90
N PRO A 43 -15.88 -14.02 -0.02
CA PRO A 43 -15.61 -12.63 0.31
C PRO A 43 -16.93 -11.90 0.61
N HIS A 44 -16.88 -10.92 1.50
CA HIS A 44 -18.02 -10.08 1.81
C HIS A 44 -18.46 -9.28 0.57
N GLU A 45 -19.74 -8.93 0.48
CA GLU A 45 -20.31 -8.23 -0.67
C GLU A 45 -19.60 -6.89 -0.95
N ASP A 46 -19.13 -6.19 0.07
CA ASP A 46 -18.34 -4.98 -0.05
C ASP A 46 -16.98 -5.22 -0.71
N GLU A 47 -16.33 -6.37 -0.48
CA GLU A 47 -15.03 -6.71 -1.07
C GLU A 47 -15.16 -7.01 -2.58
N ILE A 48 -16.29 -7.59 -3.00
CA ILE A 48 -16.56 -7.87 -4.42
C ILE A 48 -17.22 -6.71 -5.16
N SER A 49 -17.54 -5.63 -4.48
CA SER A 49 -18.17 -4.43 -5.08
C SER A 49 -17.28 -3.67 -6.05
N GLY A 50 -15.96 -3.92 -6.00
CA GLY A 50 -14.96 -3.21 -6.79
C GLY A 50 -14.79 -1.75 -6.39
N ARG A 51 -15.18 -1.38 -5.17
CA ARG A 51 -14.93 -0.04 -4.66
C ARG A 51 -13.44 0.15 -4.35
N PRO A 52 -12.88 1.34 -4.56
CA PRO A 52 -11.51 1.61 -4.15
C PRO A 52 -11.39 1.58 -2.63
N LEU A 53 -10.24 1.11 -2.14
CA LEU A 53 -9.90 1.19 -0.73
C LEU A 53 -9.78 2.66 -0.30
N GLN A 54 -10.24 2.96 0.90
CA GLN A 54 -10.16 4.28 1.50
C GLN A 54 -9.24 4.23 2.72
N ILE A 55 -8.21 5.06 2.69
CA ILE A 55 -7.23 5.14 3.77
C ILE A 55 -7.20 6.56 4.31
N MET A 56 -7.34 6.67 5.62
CA MET A 56 -6.94 7.86 6.34
C MET A 56 -5.49 7.72 6.78
N TRP A 57 -4.70 8.76 6.61
CA TRP A 57 -3.34 8.69 7.06
C TRP A 57 -2.88 9.94 7.77
N GLN A 58 -1.93 9.77 8.68
CA GLN A 58 -1.36 10.86 9.44
C GLN A 58 0.10 10.59 9.77
N LEU A 59 0.94 11.59 9.56
CA LEU A 59 2.32 11.55 9.98
C LEU A 59 2.50 12.43 11.23
N HIS A 60 2.99 11.80 12.28
CA HIS A 60 3.44 12.49 13.50
C HIS A 60 4.95 12.71 13.43
N ASN A 61 5.37 13.92 13.63
CA ASN A 61 6.78 14.23 13.85
C ASN A 61 7.01 14.42 15.35
N THR A 62 8.06 13.85 15.86
CA THR A 62 8.45 14.03 17.27
C THR A 62 9.30 15.28 17.47
N ASP A 63 9.90 15.82 16.40
CA ASP A 63 10.71 17.04 16.44
C ASP A 63 9.98 18.19 15.72
N ASP A 64 9.71 19.29 16.43
CA ASP A 64 8.94 20.44 15.92
C ASP A 64 9.57 21.14 14.70
N ASP A 65 10.86 20.96 14.48
CA ASP A 65 11.63 21.71 13.47
C ASP A 65 11.51 21.18 12.01
N ASN A 66 10.73 20.10 11.77
CA ASN A 66 10.72 19.40 10.48
C ASN A 66 9.38 19.39 9.72
N LEU A 67 8.60 20.48 9.79
CA LEU A 67 7.32 20.62 9.06
C LEU A 67 7.45 20.35 7.54
N ASN A 68 8.55 20.73 6.92
CA ASN A 68 8.77 20.52 5.47
C ASN A 68 8.91 19.03 5.13
N ILE A 69 9.69 18.29 5.90
CA ILE A 69 9.88 16.84 5.71
C ILE A 69 8.56 16.09 5.89
N LYS A 70 7.78 16.47 6.90
CA LYS A 70 6.45 15.92 7.14
C LYS A 70 5.55 16.09 5.92
N ASN A 71 5.48 17.29 5.36
CA ASN A 71 4.66 17.59 4.20
C ASN A 71 5.14 16.82 2.95
N GLU A 72 6.45 16.75 2.72
CA GLU A 72 7.01 16.00 1.60
C GLU A 72 6.73 14.50 1.68
N LEU A 73 6.93 13.88 2.85
CA LEU A 73 6.59 12.49 3.09
C LEU A 73 5.09 12.26 2.87
N SER A 74 4.23 13.16 3.38
CA SER A 74 2.80 13.12 3.20
C SER A 74 2.41 13.07 1.74
N ILE A 75 2.87 14.02 0.95
CA ILE A 75 2.60 14.10 -0.48
C ILE A 75 3.13 12.86 -1.22
N HIS A 76 4.32 12.39 -0.85
CA HIS A 76 4.92 11.22 -1.50
C HIS A 76 4.10 9.95 -1.29
N TYR A 77 3.64 9.69 -0.06
CA TYR A 77 2.82 8.51 0.25
C TYR A 77 1.43 8.60 -0.36
N GLN A 78 0.80 9.78 -0.31
CA GLN A 78 -0.45 10.01 -1.02
C GLN A 78 -0.31 9.64 -2.50
N ASN A 79 0.70 10.19 -3.17
CA ASN A 79 0.94 9.89 -4.58
C ASN A 79 1.25 8.41 -4.85
N ALA A 80 2.00 7.76 -3.95
CA ALA A 80 2.33 6.33 -4.08
C ALA A 80 1.08 5.46 -3.99
N LEU A 81 0.20 5.74 -3.05
CA LEU A 81 -1.02 4.97 -2.80
C LEU A 81 -2.14 5.30 -3.83
N LEU A 82 -2.27 6.56 -4.26
CA LEU A 82 -3.18 6.92 -5.34
C LEU A 82 -2.87 6.18 -6.66
N ARG A 83 -1.58 5.89 -6.91
CA ARG A 83 -1.20 5.05 -8.08
C ARG A 83 -1.72 3.62 -8.01
N ASN A 84 -2.03 3.14 -6.83
CA ASN A 84 -2.65 1.83 -6.57
C ASN A 84 -4.18 1.90 -6.49
N GLY A 85 -4.80 3.03 -6.88
CA GLY A 85 -6.25 3.21 -6.82
C GLY A 85 -6.82 3.41 -5.41
N ILE A 86 -5.96 3.73 -4.44
CA ILE A 86 -6.37 3.95 -3.06
C ILE A 86 -6.81 5.40 -2.91
N LEU A 87 -7.99 5.60 -2.37
CA LEU A 87 -8.52 6.93 -2.11
C LEU A 87 -8.12 7.40 -0.71
N PHE A 88 -7.70 8.67 -0.66
CA PHE A 88 -7.51 9.37 0.60
C PHE A 88 -8.73 10.22 0.89
N GLU A 89 -9.28 10.03 2.06
CA GLU A 89 -10.33 10.91 2.55
C GLU A 89 -9.68 12.02 3.38
N GLU A 90 -9.72 13.22 2.84
CA GLU A 90 -9.38 14.41 3.63
C GLU A 90 -10.47 14.65 4.66
N ARG A 91 -10.07 14.62 5.92
CA ARG A 91 -10.98 14.87 7.04
C ARG A 91 -10.60 16.12 7.77
N SER A 92 -11.62 16.70 8.40
CA SER A 92 -11.37 17.81 9.30
C SER A 92 -10.42 17.38 10.44
N PRO A 93 -9.55 18.26 10.93
CA PRO A 93 -8.66 17.94 12.04
C PRO A 93 -9.38 17.44 13.30
N HIS A 94 -10.65 17.81 13.46
CA HIS A 94 -11.49 17.34 14.56
C HIS A 94 -11.90 15.87 14.41
N GLU A 95 -12.27 15.45 13.21
CA GLU A 95 -12.60 14.05 12.93
C GLU A 95 -11.37 13.14 13.01
N GLN A 96 -10.24 13.63 12.51
CA GLN A 96 -8.96 12.93 12.63
C GLN A 96 -8.61 12.67 14.11
N ARG A 97 -8.65 13.69 14.98
CA ARG A 97 -8.40 13.55 16.41
C ARG A 97 -9.40 12.62 17.11
N ARG A 98 -10.65 12.57 16.66
CA ARG A 98 -11.65 11.66 17.22
C ARG A 98 -11.26 10.21 16.92
N ILE A 99 -10.93 9.91 15.66
CA ILE A 99 -10.54 8.56 15.25
C ILE A 99 -9.25 8.13 15.93
N GLU A 100 -8.26 9.02 16.05
CA GLU A 100 -7.03 8.74 16.79
C GLU A 100 -7.31 8.37 18.24
N LYS A 101 -8.10 9.17 18.95
CA LYS A 101 -8.49 8.86 20.32
C LYS A 101 -9.27 7.56 20.43
N GLU A 102 -10.08 7.21 19.42
CA GLU A 102 -10.80 5.95 19.40
C GLU A 102 -9.85 4.78 19.16
N ILE A 103 -8.85 4.94 18.29
CA ILE A 103 -7.80 3.92 18.07
C ILE A 103 -6.94 3.76 19.32
N GLU A 104 -6.48 4.86 19.92
CA GLU A 104 -5.71 4.81 21.16
C GLU A 104 -6.48 4.11 22.29
N ARG A 105 -7.76 4.42 22.45
CA ARG A 105 -8.62 3.74 23.44
C ARG A 105 -8.78 2.25 23.13
N ALA A 106 -8.89 1.87 21.85
CA ALA A 106 -9.05 0.48 21.45
C ALA A 106 -7.78 -0.37 21.67
N ILE A 107 -6.60 0.24 21.59
CA ILE A 107 -5.34 -0.42 21.98
C ILE A 107 -5.36 -0.77 23.47
N PHE A 108 -6.01 0.03 24.31
CA PHE A 108 -6.14 -0.20 25.75
C PHE A 108 -7.37 -1.03 26.15
N VAL A 109 -8.43 -1.07 25.34
CA VAL A 109 -9.70 -1.74 25.67
C VAL A 109 -10.11 -2.62 24.50
N GLN A 110 -9.88 -3.93 24.60
CA GLN A 110 -10.38 -4.89 23.61
C GLN A 110 -11.92 -4.87 23.58
N GLY A 111 -12.51 -4.53 22.42
CA GLY A 111 -13.92 -4.81 22.14
C GLY A 111 -14.87 -3.62 21.99
N GLY A 112 -14.41 -2.42 21.75
CA GLY A 112 -15.30 -1.28 21.43
C GLY A 112 -15.73 -1.26 19.96
N GLU A 113 -17.02 -1.35 19.66
CA GLU A 113 -17.54 -1.15 18.30
C GLU A 113 -17.57 0.35 17.91
N ILE A 114 -17.27 0.64 16.64
CA ILE A 114 -17.46 1.98 16.08
C ILE A 114 -18.93 2.15 15.78
N MET A 115 -19.58 3.12 16.42
CA MET A 115 -20.96 3.46 16.10
C MET A 115 -21.05 4.17 14.75
N GLY A 116 -21.66 3.52 13.75
CA GLY A 116 -21.87 4.03 12.42
C GLY A 116 -21.03 3.35 11.34
N ARG A 117 -21.24 3.72 10.08
CA ARG A 117 -20.45 3.21 8.95
C ARG A 117 -18.99 3.66 9.11
N PRO A 118 -18.01 2.75 9.08
CA PRO A 118 -16.61 3.16 9.13
C PRO A 118 -16.35 4.08 7.93
N PRO A 119 -15.84 5.25 8.19
CA PRO A 119 -15.63 6.25 7.16
C PRO A 119 -14.46 5.90 6.21
N VAL A 120 -13.57 5.01 6.64
CA VAL A 120 -12.39 4.54 5.90
C VAL A 120 -12.16 3.07 6.26
N ASP A 121 -11.45 2.35 5.38
CA ASP A 121 -11.13 0.94 5.61
C ASP A 121 -9.93 0.79 6.54
N TYR A 122 -8.93 1.66 6.34
CA TYR A 122 -7.67 1.60 7.09
C TYR A 122 -7.23 2.98 7.58
N TYR A 123 -6.50 2.95 8.69
CA TYR A 123 -5.75 4.09 9.20
C TYR A 123 -4.25 3.78 9.14
N LEU A 124 -3.52 4.60 8.41
CA LEU A 124 -2.06 4.56 8.34
C LEU A 124 -1.48 5.64 9.25
N ARG A 125 -0.76 5.23 10.29
CA ARG A 125 -0.06 6.11 11.20
C ARG A 125 1.43 6.06 10.92
N GLY A 126 2.03 7.20 10.61
CA GLY A 126 3.47 7.38 10.51
C GLY A 126 4.03 8.12 11.72
N THR A 127 5.21 7.74 12.18
CA THR A 127 5.98 8.49 13.17
C THR A 127 7.41 8.61 12.66
N LEU A 128 7.83 9.83 12.38
CA LEU A 128 9.19 10.14 11.99
C LEU A 128 9.97 10.63 13.22
N VAL A 129 11.04 9.94 13.53
CA VAL A 129 12.01 10.33 14.53
C VAL A 129 13.29 10.67 13.78
N THR A 130 13.61 11.93 13.69
CA THR A 130 14.93 12.37 13.24
C THR A 130 15.80 12.50 14.48
N SER A 131 16.75 11.59 14.62
CA SER A 131 17.65 11.63 15.73
C SER A 131 18.92 12.41 15.40
N VAL A 132 19.42 12.90 16.39
CA VAL A 132 20.74 13.23 16.85
C VAL A 132 21.81 13.33 15.77
N HIS A 133 22.23 14.56 15.59
CA HIS A 133 23.52 14.87 15.00
C HIS A 133 24.62 14.35 15.92
N LYS A 134 25.31 13.30 15.52
CA LYS A 134 26.49 12.81 16.24
C LYS A 134 27.73 13.43 15.62
N GLN A 135 28.68 13.78 16.46
CA GLN A 135 30.01 14.23 16.07
C GLN A 135 31.04 13.43 16.84
N LYS A 136 31.97 12.86 16.12
CA LYS A 136 33.09 12.15 16.71
C LYS A 136 34.38 12.69 16.13
N TYR A 137 35.33 13.05 16.99
CA TYR A 137 36.67 13.44 16.60
C TYR A 137 37.61 12.27 16.76
N ASP A 138 38.26 11.88 15.69
CA ASP A 138 39.34 10.90 15.70
C ASP A 138 40.68 11.63 15.61
N GLU A 139 41.55 11.35 16.59
CA GLU A 139 42.87 11.98 16.69
C GLU A 139 43.76 11.60 15.51
N PRO A 140 44.69 12.49 15.12
CA PRO A 140 45.67 12.15 14.09
C PRO A 140 46.48 10.91 14.52
N MET A 141 46.61 9.97 13.62
CA MET A 141 47.34 8.73 13.86
C MET A 141 48.72 8.83 13.19
N TRP A 142 49.73 8.78 14.01
CA TRP A 142 51.09 8.60 13.49
C TRP A 142 51.30 7.15 13.05
N CYS A 143 51.61 6.93 11.79
CA CYS A 143 51.89 5.62 11.24
C CYS A 143 53.39 5.53 10.81
N PRO A 144 54.23 4.83 11.59
CA PRO A 144 55.68 4.77 11.28
C PRO A 144 56.00 4.02 9.99
N PHE A 145 55.04 3.31 9.41
CA PHE A 145 55.17 2.51 8.20
C PHE A 145 54.34 3.03 7.02
N CYS A 146 53.60 4.16 7.22
CA CYS A 146 52.83 4.78 6.17
C CYS A 146 53.59 5.97 5.58
N GLU A 147 53.49 6.20 4.28
CA GLU A 147 54.15 7.33 3.60
C GLU A 147 53.65 8.70 4.13
N GLU A 148 52.41 8.75 4.68
CA GLU A 148 51.84 9.97 5.23
C GLU A 148 51.15 9.68 6.58
N ASN A 149 51.25 10.67 7.51
CA ASN A 149 50.48 10.65 8.74
C ASN A 149 49.01 10.92 8.42
N ARG A 150 48.09 10.14 8.99
CA ARG A 150 46.67 10.44 8.87
C ARG A 150 46.35 11.72 9.68
N PRO A 151 45.74 12.73 9.06
CA PRO A 151 45.25 13.88 9.81
C PRO A 151 44.18 13.46 10.79
N GLY A 152 43.89 14.27 11.79
CA GLY A 152 42.72 14.07 12.62
C GLY A 152 41.45 14.30 11.78
N THR A 153 40.40 13.54 12.01
CA THR A 153 39.16 13.63 11.26
C THR A 153 37.95 13.86 12.16
N CYS A 154 36.93 14.48 11.59
CA CYS A 154 35.63 14.59 12.22
C CYS A 154 34.61 13.81 11.41
N GLU A 155 34.01 12.85 12.05
CA GLU A 155 32.86 12.10 11.54
C GLU A 155 31.58 12.79 12.00
N TYR A 156 30.71 13.06 11.02
CA TYR A 156 29.37 13.61 11.22
C TYR A 156 28.36 12.55 10.82
N GLU A 157 27.39 12.30 11.68
CA GLU A 157 26.37 11.27 11.46
C GLU A 157 24.98 11.87 11.68
N VAL A 158 24.04 11.51 10.78
CA VAL A 158 22.60 11.80 10.92
C VAL A 158 21.86 10.50 10.77
N GLU A 159 21.08 10.15 11.79
CA GLU A 159 20.18 8.99 11.76
C GLU A 159 18.73 9.46 11.66
N ALA A 160 17.87 8.68 10.99
CA ALA A 160 16.44 8.84 11.06
C ALA A 160 15.73 7.49 11.13
N GLU A 161 14.62 7.45 11.84
CA GLU A 161 13.75 6.29 11.94
C GLU A 161 12.33 6.68 11.56
N LEU A 162 11.72 5.92 10.64
CA LEU A 162 10.34 6.05 10.25
C LEU A 162 9.58 4.80 10.67
N LYS A 163 8.60 4.96 11.54
CA LYS A 163 7.64 3.91 11.93
C LYS A 163 6.34 4.12 11.20
N LEU A 164 5.83 3.06 10.59
CA LEU A 164 4.52 3.04 9.91
C LEU A 164 3.68 1.93 10.49
N ASP A 165 2.50 2.26 11.00
CA ASP A 165 1.52 1.32 11.52
C ASP A 165 0.24 1.38 10.70
N VAL A 166 -0.28 0.22 10.30
CA VAL A 166 -1.58 0.07 9.63
C VAL A 166 -2.59 -0.50 10.60
N TYR A 167 -3.70 0.18 10.75
CA TYR A 167 -4.84 -0.26 11.54
C TYR A 167 -6.06 -0.46 10.64
N GLU A 168 -6.76 -1.55 10.85
CA GLU A 168 -8.09 -1.74 10.27
C GLU A 168 -9.12 -0.95 11.09
N ILE A 169 -9.93 -0.13 10.46
CA ILE A 169 -10.79 0.78 11.21
C ILE A 169 -11.97 0.09 11.89
N PRO A 170 -12.69 -0.87 11.26
CA PRO A 170 -13.78 -1.53 11.96
C PRO A 170 -13.32 -2.29 13.21
N SER A 171 -12.26 -3.08 13.11
CA SER A 171 -11.74 -3.90 14.21
C SER A 171 -10.77 -3.17 15.13
N ARG A 172 -10.19 -2.06 14.67
CA ARG A 172 -9.13 -1.29 15.33
C ARG A 172 -7.87 -2.11 15.61
N GLN A 173 -7.72 -3.24 14.94
CA GLN A 173 -6.52 -4.06 15.07
C GLN A 173 -5.37 -3.47 14.28
N ARG A 174 -4.19 -3.48 14.87
CA ARG A 174 -2.96 -3.19 14.14
C ARG A 174 -2.60 -4.40 13.30
N LEU A 175 -2.72 -4.25 11.98
CA LEU A 175 -2.46 -5.31 11.03
C LEU A 175 -0.98 -5.45 10.67
N LYS A 176 -0.28 -4.32 10.57
CA LYS A 176 1.11 -4.30 10.15
C LYS A 176 1.86 -3.14 10.80
N SER A 177 3.13 -3.35 11.05
CA SER A 177 4.06 -2.32 11.49
C SER A 177 5.38 -2.49 10.74
N TRP A 178 5.96 -1.36 10.32
CA TRP A 178 7.31 -1.27 9.76
C TRP A 178 8.11 -0.29 10.60
N SER A 179 9.40 -0.58 10.76
CA SER A 179 10.40 0.36 11.25
C SER A 179 11.53 0.38 10.25
N LEU A 180 11.71 1.53 9.65
CA LEU A 180 12.73 1.80 8.65
C LEU A 180 13.74 2.74 9.29
N LYS A 181 15.00 2.41 9.20
CA LYS A 181 16.10 3.23 9.71
C LYS A 181 17.07 3.49 8.58
N ASP A 182 17.64 4.66 8.60
CA ASP A 182 18.69 5.04 7.67
C ASP A 182 19.62 6.04 8.34
N ASP A 183 20.89 6.00 7.97
CA ASP A 183 21.91 6.91 8.47
C ASP A 183 22.79 7.40 7.32
N GLU A 184 23.30 8.60 7.47
CA GLU A 184 24.30 9.19 6.58
C GLU A 184 25.50 9.62 7.40
N GLN A 185 26.69 9.24 6.95
CA GLN A 185 27.95 9.54 7.60
C GLN A 185 28.86 10.28 6.63
N GLN A 186 29.51 11.32 7.12
CA GLN A 186 30.52 12.05 6.34
C GLN A 186 31.73 12.40 7.21
N GLU A 187 32.91 12.19 6.66
CA GLU A 187 34.19 12.41 7.31
C GLU A 187 34.92 13.59 6.67
N PHE A 188 35.49 14.47 7.50
CA PHE A 188 36.27 15.62 7.06
C PHE A 188 37.53 15.78 7.91
N ASP A 189 38.61 16.23 7.28
CA ASP A 189 39.84 16.56 8.01
C ASP A 189 39.60 17.65 9.06
N ALA A 190 40.12 17.46 10.24
CA ALA A 190 39.95 18.39 11.33
C ALA A 190 41.24 18.61 12.14
N LYS A 191 41.45 19.80 12.68
CA LYS A 191 42.60 20.14 13.52
C LYS A 191 42.16 20.31 14.96
N GLY A 192 42.32 19.25 15.77
CA GLY A 192 42.18 19.28 17.20
C GLY A 192 40.74 19.18 17.75
N SER A 193 39.71 19.43 16.93
CA SER A 193 38.31 19.19 17.32
C SER A 193 37.36 19.43 16.16
N CYS A 194 36.15 18.84 16.22
CA CYS A 194 35.11 19.09 15.23
C CYS A 194 34.51 20.50 15.26
N ARG A 195 34.87 21.30 16.25
CA ARG A 195 34.42 22.72 16.36
C ARG A 195 35.12 23.66 15.37
N LYS A 196 36.22 23.21 14.76
CA LYS A 196 36.99 24.00 13.78
C LYS A 196 37.29 23.10 12.56
N PRO A 197 36.31 22.86 11.70
CA PRO A 197 36.60 22.18 10.44
C PRO A 197 37.56 23.05 9.62
N THR A 198 38.49 22.41 8.91
CA THR A 198 39.66 23.06 8.30
C THR A 198 39.32 23.98 7.15
N ASP A 199 38.18 23.86 6.50
CA ASP A 199 37.90 24.52 5.21
C ASP A 199 36.59 25.34 5.19
N GLY A 200 36.25 26.00 6.32
CA GLY A 200 35.06 26.86 6.38
C GLY A 200 33.74 26.08 6.20
N LEU A 201 33.78 24.78 6.51
CA LEU A 201 32.61 23.92 6.42
C LEU A 201 31.45 24.47 7.26
N ASN A 202 30.33 24.76 6.64
CA ASN A 202 29.10 25.08 7.33
C ASN A 202 28.45 23.80 7.85
N THR A 203 28.68 23.46 9.10
CA THR A 203 28.17 22.23 9.72
C THR A 203 26.65 22.15 9.72
N GLN A 204 25.94 23.28 9.80
CA GLN A 204 24.49 23.29 9.73
C GLN A 204 24.01 22.91 8.31
N ALA A 205 24.59 23.49 7.26
CA ALA A 205 24.25 23.14 5.89
C ALA A 205 24.63 21.69 5.56
N LEU A 206 25.71 21.17 6.17
CA LEU A 206 26.06 19.75 6.06
C LEU A 206 24.96 18.86 6.64
N TYR A 207 24.53 19.12 7.88
CA TYR A 207 23.49 18.34 8.51
C TYR A 207 22.14 18.42 7.79
N GLU A 208 21.77 19.58 7.26
CA GLU A 208 20.57 19.72 6.44
C GLU A 208 20.63 18.85 5.16
N ARG A 209 21.80 18.81 4.51
CA ARG A 209 22.01 17.95 3.35
C ARG A 209 21.90 16.47 3.71
N MET A 210 22.63 16.02 4.73
CA MET A 210 22.61 14.63 5.21
C MET A 210 21.19 14.21 5.63
N ARG A 211 20.47 15.07 6.34
CA ARG A 211 19.07 14.84 6.73
C ARG A 211 18.18 14.65 5.50
N ASN A 212 18.36 15.47 4.46
CA ASN A 212 17.58 15.34 3.23
C ASN A 212 17.88 14.02 2.50
N GLU A 213 19.13 13.57 2.49
CA GLU A 213 19.55 12.31 1.90
C GLU A 213 18.91 11.13 2.61
N VAL A 214 19.03 11.04 3.93
CA VAL A 214 18.38 10.02 4.78
C VAL A 214 16.85 10.03 4.60
N THR A 215 16.23 11.21 4.64
CA THR A 215 14.78 11.31 4.46
C THR A 215 14.34 10.87 3.07
N ASN A 216 15.11 11.16 2.03
CA ASN A 216 14.80 10.71 0.67
C ASN A 216 14.90 9.19 0.54
N GLN A 217 15.85 8.57 1.20
CA GLN A 217 15.99 7.12 1.22
C GLN A 217 14.83 6.47 1.96
N LEU A 218 14.51 6.92 3.17
CA LEU A 218 13.34 6.45 3.94
C LEU A 218 12.04 6.61 3.15
N LYS A 219 11.86 7.74 2.45
CA LYS A 219 10.72 8.01 1.58
C LYS A 219 10.59 6.97 0.47
N LYS A 220 11.71 6.65 -0.20
CA LYS A 220 11.76 5.68 -1.29
C LYS A 220 11.43 4.26 -0.82
N CYS A 221 12.05 3.83 0.27
CA CYS A 221 11.88 2.48 0.79
C CYS A 221 10.47 2.27 1.37
N SER A 222 9.99 3.20 2.19
CA SER A 222 8.66 3.10 2.78
C SER A 222 7.52 3.17 1.76
N ALA A 223 7.66 3.98 0.71
CA ALA A 223 6.67 4.01 -0.37
C ALA A 223 6.59 2.69 -1.12
N GLN A 224 7.72 1.99 -1.27
CA GLN A 224 7.76 0.67 -1.88
C GLN A 224 7.02 -0.36 -1.03
N ASP A 225 7.26 -0.40 0.28
CA ASP A 225 6.58 -1.30 1.21
C ASP A 225 5.08 -1.04 1.26
N LEU A 226 4.66 0.23 1.32
CA LEU A 226 3.25 0.60 1.29
C LEU A 226 2.56 0.18 -0.01
N ARG A 227 3.22 0.37 -1.15
CA ARG A 227 2.67 -0.06 -2.45
C ARG A 227 2.49 -1.57 -2.53
N ALA A 228 3.41 -2.36 -1.96
CA ALA A 228 3.28 -3.80 -1.92
C ALA A 228 2.16 -4.26 -1.00
N TYR A 229 2.09 -3.67 0.18
CA TYR A 229 1.07 -4.01 1.15
C TYR A 229 -0.34 -3.68 0.64
N PHE A 230 -0.51 -2.49 0.10
CA PHE A 230 -1.76 -2.02 -0.49
C PHE A 230 -1.83 -2.21 -2.01
N SER A 231 -1.26 -3.30 -2.53
CA SER A 231 -1.42 -3.58 -3.95
C SER A 231 -2.88 -3.91 -4.27
N PRO A 232 -3.39 -3.52 -5.45
CA PRO A 232 -4.77 -3.81 -5.84
C PRO A 232 -5.11 -5.28 -5.73
N GLU A 233 -6.25 -5.56 -5.11
CA GLU A 233 -6.78 -6.91 -4.89
C GLU A 233 -8.21 -7.00 -5.42
N ALA A 234 -8.58 -8.17 -5.94
CA ALA A 234 -9.90 -8.47 -6.47
C ALA A 234 -10.18 -9.97 -6.34
N TYR A 235 -11.36 -10.40 -6.78
CA TYR A 235 -11.78 -11.81 -6.75
C TYR A 235 -12.28 -12.22 -8.14
N LEU A 236 -12.06 -13.48 -8.53
CA LEU A 236 -12.60 -14.07 -9.74
C LEU A 236 -14.13 -14.17 -9.64
N LEU A 237 -14.86 -13.65 -10.64
CA LEU A 237 -16.33 -13.66 -10.63
C LEU A 237 -16.91 -14.56 -11.73
N HIS A 238 -16.47 -14.38 -12.96
CA HIS A 238 -17.00 -15.08 -14.12
C HIS A 238 -15.87 -15.59 -15.00
N TYR A 239 -16.10 -16.74 -15.62
CA TYR A 239 -15.17 -17.38 -16.55
C TYR A 239 -15.74 -17.35 -17.96
N TYR A 240 -14.89 -17.03 -18.94
CA TYR A 240 -15.21 -16.96 -20.37
C TYR A 240 -14.18 -17.75 -21.17
N SER A 241 -14.63 -18.61 -22.09
CA SER A 241 -13.71 -19.37 -22.93
C SER A 241 -14.34 -19.82 -24.26
N ASP A 242 -13.53 -19.81 -25.30
CA ASP A 242 -13.81 -20.46 -26.59
C ASP A 242 -13.12 -21.83 -26.73
N GLY A 243 -12.50 -22.32 -25.64
CA GLY A 243 -11.73 -23.54 -25.59
C GLY A 243 -10.25 -23.38 -25.95
N LYS A 244 -9.83 -22.19 -26.40
CA LYS A 244 -8.42 -21.86 -26.69
C LYS A 244 -7.89 -20.75 -25.82
N LYS A 245 -8.75 -19.78 -25.50
CA LYS A 245 -8.43 -18.63 -24.66
C LYS A 245 -9.29 -18.65 -23.42
N HIS A 246 -8.69 -18.28 -22.29
CA HIS A 246 -9.30 -18.33 -20.98
C HIS A 246 -9.25 -16.95 -20.33
N TYR A 247 -10.43 -16.38 -20.10
CA TYR A 247 -10.59 -15.06 -19.53
C TYR A 247 -11.43 -15.12 -18.26
N TYR A 248 -11.07 -14.30 -17.30
CA TYR A 248 -11.82 -14.19 -16.05
C TYR A 248 -12.17 -12.74 -15.77
N GLU A 249 -13.43 -12.50 -15.42
CA GLU A 249 -13.87 -11.23 -14.89
C GLU A 249 -13.49 -11.16 -13.42
N ILE A 250 -12.92 -10.04 -13.00
CA ILE A 250 -12.53 -9.78 -11.63
C ILE A 250 -13.34 -8.65 -11.02
N SER A 251 -13.51 -8.68 -9.68
CA SER A 251 -14.29 -7.71 -8.92
C SER A 251 -13.63 -6.33 -8.81
N GLY A 252 -12.44 -6.14 -9.36
CA GLY A 252 -11.69 -4.88 -9.37
C GLY A 252 -11.50 -4.35 -10.79
N GLY A 253 -11.60 -3.04 -10.95
CA GLY A 253 -11.36 -2.32 -12.19
C GLY A 253 -10.38 -1.17 -12.03
N GLU A 254 -10.48 -0.16 -12.90
CA GLU A 254 -9.60 1.02 -12.87
C GLU A 254 -9.69 1.75 -11.52
N GLY A 255 -10.91 1.86 -10.94
CA GLY A 255 -11.11 2.48 -9.63
C GLY A 255 -10.43 1.75 -8.48
N ALA A 256 -10.18 0.45 -8.61
CA ALA A 256 -9.42 -0.35 -7.66
C ALA A 256 -7.91 -0.46 -8.03
N GLY A 257 -7.44 0.29 -9.03
CA GLY A 257 -6.03 0.36 -9.41
C GLY A 257 -5.56 -0.67 -10.44
N PHE A 258 -6.47 -1.47 -11.03
CA PHE A 258 -6.13 -2.39 -12.11
C PHE A 258 -5.97 -1.63 -13.44
N LYS A 259 -4.93 -1.97 -14.20
CA LYS A 259 -4.59 -1.32 -15.47
C LYS A 259 -4.23 -2.35 -16.52
N LYS A 260 -4.55 -2.03 -17.78
CA LYS A 260 -4.16 -2.85 -18.95
C LYS A 260 -2.69 -3.25 -18.88
N GLY A 261 -2.44 -4.54 -19.10
CA GLY A 261 -1.11 -5.10 -19.25
C GLY A 261 -0.39 -5.40 -17.94
N GLN A 262 -1.00 -5.12 -16.78
CA GLN A 262 -0.43 -5.50 -15.49
C GLN A 262 -0.41 -7.03 -15.34
N ASN A 263 0.68 -7.53 -14.75
CA ASN A 263 0.73 -8.90 -14.28
C ASN A 263 0.01 -8.99 -12.93
N VAL A 264 -0.68 -10.09 -12.72
CA VAL A 264 -1.39 -10.37 -11.47
C VAL A 264 -1.07 -11.78 -10.99
N LYS A 265 -1.02 -11.96 -9.70
CA LYS A 265 -0.94 -13.24 -9.00
C LYS A 265 -2.33 -13.75 -8.70
N LEU A 266 -2.55 -15.02 -8.91
CA LEU A 266 -3.76 -15.73 -8.54
C LEU A 266 -3.51 -16.50 -7.26
N LEU A 267 -4.33 -16.27 -6.25
CA LEU A 267 -4.13 -16.76 -4.90
C LEU A 267 -5.38 -17.48 -4.41
N ARG A 268 -5.22 -18.62 -3.74
CA ARG A 268 -6.32 -19.26 -3.01
C ARG A 268 -6.25 -18.92 -1.54
N MET A 269 -7.35 -18.43 -1.01
CA MET A 269 -7.47 -18.17 0.42
C MET A 269 -7.66 -19.47 1.18
N LEU A 270 -6.95 -19.61 2.29
CA LEU A 270 -7.13 -20.72 3.22
C LEU A 270 -8.09 -20.30 4.33
N PRO A 271 -9.05 -21.15 4.69
CA PRO A 271 -9.94 -20.89 5.82
C PRO A 271 -9.16 -20.82 7.13
N ALA A 272 -9.72 -20.10 8.12
CA ALA A 272 -9.11 -19.98 9.44
C ALA A 272 -8.88 -21.35 10.11
N SER A 273 -9.75 -22.34 9.83
CA SER A 273 -9.63 -23.73 10.29
C SER A 273 -8.36 -24.44 9.80
N ARG A 274 -7.76 -23.94 8.70
CA ARG A 274 -6.49 -24.44 8.12
C ARG A 274 -5.32 -23.48 8.30
N GLY A 275 -5.41 -22.60 9.29
CA GLY A 275 -4.35 -21.65 9.63
C GLY A 275 -4.48 -20.28 8.97
N GLY A 276 -5.50 -20.06 8.12
CA GLY A 276 -5.67 -18.79 7.38
C GLY A 276 -4.57 -18.51 6.36
N GLY A 277 -4.62 -17.34 5.76
CA GLY A 277 -3.64 -16.91 4.77
C GLY A 277 -4.00 -17.28 3.33
N SER A 278 -3.02 -17.28 2.44
CA SER A 278 -3.22 -17.62 1.02
C SER A 278 -1.98 -18.31 0.46
N TYR A 279 -2.19 -19.08 -0.61
CA TYR A 279 -1.08 -19.63 -1.41
C TYR A 279 -1.26 -19.27 -2.88
N GLU A 280 -0.13 -19.13 -3.57
CA GLU A 280 -0.08 -18.76 -4.98
C GLU A 280 -0.47 -19.96 -5.85
N LEU A 281 -1.36 -19.73 -6.81
CA LEU A 281 -1.79 -20.68 -7.80
C LEU A 281 -1.01 -20.50 -9.10
N GLY A 282 -0.74 -19.25 -9.48
CA GLY A 282 -0.02 -18.88 -10.71
C GLY A 282 -0.25 -17.43 -11.11
N ASP A 283 0.07 -17.13 -12.36
CA ASP A 283 0.07 -15.78 -12.90
C ASP A 283 -1.01 -15.58 -13.98
N ALA A 284 -1.45 -14.33 -14.12
CA ALA A 284 -2.33 -13.90 -15.19
C ALA A 284 -1.99 -12.46 -15.62
N LYS A 285 -2.68 -11.97 -16.64
CA LYS A 285 -2.46 -10.61 -17.16
C LYS A 285 -3.76 -9.87 -17.36
N VAL A 286 -3.81 -8.62 -16.93
CA VAL A 286 -4.95 -7.73 -17.16
C VAL A 286 -5.02 -7.38 -18.65
N THR A 287 -6.17 -7.61 -19.27
CA THR A 287 -6.41 -7.33 -20.69
C THR A 287 -6.65 -5.83 -20.95
N SER A 288 -7.06 -5.47 -22.16
CA SER A 288 -7.51 -4.11 -22.47
C SER A 288 -8.92 -3.77 -21.95
N LEU A 289 -9.66 -4.79 -21.49
CA LEU A 289 -11.02 -4.61 -20.98
C LEU A 289 -10.97 -4.30 -19.50
N VAL A 290 -10.76 -3.03 -19.19
CA VAL A 290 -10.75 -2.48 -17.83
C VAL A 290 -11.83 -1.41 -17.75
N GLU A 291 -12.78 -1.62 -16.86
CA GLU A 291 -13.89 -0.72 -16.54
C GLU A 291 -13.66 -0.12 -15.12
N PRO A 292 -14.44 0.86 -14.68
CA PRO A 292 -14.26 1.47 -13.37
C PRO A 292 -14.30 0.47 -12.19
N LYS A 293 -15.16 -0.56 -12.27
CA LYS A 293 -15.39 -1.54 -11.18
C LYS A 293 -15.03 -2.96 -11.52
N ARG A 294 -14.72 -3.28 -12.76
CA ARG A 294 -14.45 -4.63 -13.26
C ARG A 294 -13.29 -4.60 -14.24
N ALA A 295 -12.55 -5.67 -14.30
CA ALA A 295 -11.57 -5.88 -15.35
C ALA A 295 -11.59 -7.33 -15.80
N ILE A 296 -11.00 -7.60 -16.97
CA ILE A 296 -10.82 -8.93 -17.51
C ILE A 296 -9.34 -9.27 -17.45
N ILE A 297 -9.02 -10.44 -16.91
CA ILE A 297 -7.68 -11.02 -16.95
C ILE A 297 -7.64 -12.21 -17.92
N GLU A 298 -6.50 -12.44 -18.53
CA GLU A 298 -6.22 -13.59 -19.40
C GLU A 298 -5.28 -14.55 -18.65
N VAL A 299 -5.67 -15.83 -18.62
CA VAL A 299 -4.87 -16.94 -18.09
C VAL A 299 -4.43 -17.80 -19.27
N THR A 300 -3.12 -17.92 -19.47
CA THR A 300 -2.54 -18.67 -20.60
C THR A 300 -2.13 -20.09 -20.23
N ASP A 301 -1.97 -20.37 -18.95
CA ASP A 301 -1.64 -21.69 -18.43
C ASP A 301 -2.92 -22.53 -18.26
N THR A 302 -3.05 -23.57 -19.08
CA THR A 302 -4.22 -24.46 -19.08
C THR A 302 -4.31 -25.32 -17.82
N GLU A 303 -3.20 -25.70 -17.22
CA GLU A 303 -3.21 -26.45 -15.94
C GLU A 303 -3.70 -25.56 -14.78
N LEU A 304 -3.38 -24.26 -14.86
CA LEU A 304 -3.87 -23.28 -13.90
C LEU A 304 -5.39 -23.09 -14.04
N VAL A 305 -5.90 -23.01 -15.27
CA VAL A 305 -7.34 -22.86 -15.55
C VAL A 305 -8.18 -23.93 -14.87
N GLU A 306 -7.73 -25.19 -14.89
CA GLU A 306 -8.43 -26.31 -14.25
C GLU A 306 -8.45 -26.22 -12.70
N LYS A 307 -7.54 -25.45 -12.11
CA LYS A 307 -7.41 -25.27 -10.66
C LYS A 307 -8.19 -24.07 -10.14
N LEU A 308 -8.57 -23.11 -11.01
CA LEU A 308 -9.19 -21.86 -10.59
C LEU A 308 -10.64 -22.04 -10.19
N ASN A 309 -11.01 -21.34 -9.14
CA ASN A 309 -12.35 -21.36 -8.54
C ASN A 309 -12.95 -19.95 -8.49
N PRO A 310 -14.30 -19.83 -8.45
CA PRO A 310 -14.93 -18.56 -8.11
C PRO A 310 -14.35 -18.04 -6.78
N PHE A 311 -14.16 -16.73 -6.70
CA PHE A 311 -13.62 -16.04 -5.52
C PHE A 311 -12.15 -16.34 -5.17
N ASP A 312 -11.40 -17.06 -6.04
CA ASP A 312 -9.95 -17.01 -5.91
C ASP A 312 -9.49 -15.56 -6.01
N LYS A 313 -8.52 -15.19 -5.18
CA LYS A 313 -8.06 -13.82 -5.04
C LYS A 313 -7.09 -13.46 -6.16
N VAL A 314 -7.22 -12.27 -6.68
CA VAL A 314 -6.34 -11.69 -7.69
C VAL A 314 -5.63 -10.51 -7.06
N LYS A 315 -4.31 -10.49 -7.13
CA LYS A 315 -3.48 -9.42 -6.59
C LYS A 315 -2.52 -8.91 -7.67
N VAL A 316 -2.42 -7.60 -7.84
CA VAL A 316 -1.45 -7.02 -8.78
C VAL A 316 -0.05 -7.43 -8.35
N ASP A 317 0.68 -8.04 -9.29
CA ASP A 317 2.10 -8.32 -9.09
C ASP A 317 2.87 -7.00 -9.17
N THR A 318 3.29 -6.50 -8.03
CA THR A 318 4.12 -5.29 -7.95
C THR A 318 5.59 -5.55 -8.34
N GLY A 319 5.87 -6.74 -8.85
CA GLY A 319 7.18 -7.29 -9.10
C GLY A 319 7.75 -7.92 -7.82
N SER A 320 8.42 -9.06 -7.96
CA SER A 320 9.34 -9.48 -6.90
C SER A 320 10.28 -8.29 -6.73
N TYR A 321 10.21 -7.63 -5.58
CA TYR A 321 11.14 -6.56 -5.27
C TYR A 321 12.53 -7.08 -5.62
N SER A 322 13.12 -6.56 -6.70
CA SER A 322 14.56 -6.61 -6.78
C SER A 322 14.98 -6.02 -5.44
N LEU A 323 15.47 -6.90 -4.56
CA LEU A 323 15.96 -6.54 -3.24
C LEU A 323 16.81 -5.30 -3.48
N ASN A 324 16.20 -4.14 -3.25
CA ASN A 324 16.92 -2.90 -3.37
C ASN A 324 17.79 -2.92 -2.13
N LEU A 325 19.02 -3.44 -2.28
CA LEU A 325 19.97 -3.61 -1.19
C LEU A 325 20.11 -2.35 -0.34
N SER A 326 19.78 -1.20 -0.94
CA SER A 326 19.72 0.09 -0.25
C SER A 326 18.52 0.25 0.70
N CYS A 327 17.56 -0.68 0.74
CA CYS A 327 16.43 -0.67 1.67
C CYS A 327 16.48 -1.81 2.69
N MET A 328 17.60 -2.53 2.75
CA MET A 328 17.84 -3.66 3.65
C MET A 328 18.96 -3.31 4.65
N ASN A 329 18.70 -2.35 5.51
CA ASN A 329 19.55 -2.13 6.69
C ASN A 329 18.87 -2.66 7.95
#